data_b498af37554142e998f0a9c892fe186f
#
_entry.id   b498af37554142e998f0a9c892fe186f
#
_cell.length_a   1.000
_cell.length_b   1.000
_cell.length_c   1.000
_cell.angle_alpha   90.00
_cell.angle_beta   90.00
_cell.angle_gamma   90.00
#
_symmetry.space_group_name_H-M   'P 1'
#
loop_
_entity.id
_entity.type
_entity.pdbx_description
1 polymer ?
#
loop_
_entity_poly.entity_id
_entity_poly.type
_entity_poly.pdbx_seq_one_letter_code
_entity_poly.pdbx_strand_id
1 'polypeptide(L)'
;GSANKEVDCEAIVHFAGRHDEVFRELKGKLNLKWDLESDEMKLLRVDGSFRVVYSSIGQFVDVTHSSLGDVPEFTEQFYRGQDHWTGRLEMLTGIDVGGWQGVAVADINNDGKDDMYVAQPGGLPNRLYIRKGDGTFEDRSVASGTNFLDSCHGNLFVDLDNDGDQDLISGVLDGIIIMDNDGEGNFTKRASMILPAAVPYSISAADYDVDGDLDFYVCCYNKRPGVNRHHLFARPVPYHDANNGGRNALFRNDGN
;
A
#
# COMPACT_ATOMS: atom_id res chain seq x y z
N GLY A 1 4.46 -46.49 7.75
CA GLY A 1 4.32 -45.48 8.79
C GLY A 1 3.72 -44.24 8.16
N SER A 2 2.49 -43.89 8.58
CA SER A 2 1.85 -42.62 8.23
C SER A 2 2.70 -41.49 8.83
N ALA A 3 3.19 -40.61 8.02
CA ALA A 3 3.80 -39.38 8.51
C ALA A 3 2.67 -38.53 9.12
N ASN A 4 2.77 -38.23 10.42
CA ASN A 4 1.90 -37.25 11.04
C ASN A 4 1.98 -35.96 10.22
N LYS A 5 0.87 -35.56 9.63
CA LYS A 5 0.77 -34.28 8.93
C LYS A 5 0.30 -33.21 9.91
N GLU A 6 1.20 -32.78 10.77
CA GLU A 6 0.98 -31.59 11.56
C GLU A 6 1.46 -30.38 10.78
N VAL A 7 0.70 -29.32 10.79
CA VAL A 7 1.04 -28.03 10.18
C VAL A 7 1.04 -26.95 11.26
N ASP A 8 2.15 -26.24 11.35
CA ASP A 8 2.28 -25.04 12.16
C ASP A 8 2.03 -23.82 11.26
N CYS A 9 1.15 -22.92 11.70
CA CYS A 9 0.93 -21.65 11.02
C CYS A 9 0.87 -20.49 12.01
N GLU A 10 1.32 -19.35 11.58
CA GLU A 10 1.17 -18.09 12.31
C GLU A 10 -0.04 -17.34 11.76
N ALA A 11 -0.91 -16.85 12.63
CA ALA A 11 -2.02 -16.00 12.27
C ALA A 11 -1.91 -14.66 13.01
N ILE A 12 -1.99 -13.57 12.27
CA ILE A 12 -2.19 -12.25 12.85
C ILE A 12 -3.69 -12.08 13.08
N VAL A 13 -4.07 -11.81 14.31
CA VAL A 13 -5.48 -11.64 14.68
C VAL A 13 -5.74 -10.24 15.19
N HIS A 14 -6.83 -9.70 14.73
CA HIS A 14 -7.28 -8.38 15.08
C HIS A 14 -8.76 -8.47 15.51
N PHE A 15 -9.01 -8.21 16.78
CA PHE A 15 -10.36 -8.11 17.31
C PHE A 15 -10.63 -6.68 17.71
N ALA A 16 -11.73 -6.14 17.25
CA ALA A 16 -12.20 -4.82 17.65
C ALA A 16 -13.60 -4.93 18.24
N GLY A 17 -13.83 -4.27 19.36
CA GLY A 17 -15.12 -4.28 20.03
C GLY A 17 -15.33 -3.08 20.91
N ARG A 18 -16.60 -2.81 21.27
CA ARG A 18 -17.00 -1.73 22.15
C ARG A 18 -17.57 -2.33 23.43
N HIS A 19 -17.06 -1.87 24.56
CA HIS A 19 -17.63 -2.16 25.86
C HIS A 19 -17.78 -0.84 26.62
N ASP A 20 -19.00 -0.53 27.01
CA ASP A 20 -19.40 0.78 27.51
C ASP A 20 -19.06 1.89 26.48
N GLU A 21 -18.42 2.94 26.88
CA GLU A 21 -18.00 4.00 25.98
C GLU A 21 -16.53 3.87 25.54
N VAL A 22 -15.90 2.73 25.77
CA VAL A 22 -14.51 2.46 25.41
C VAL A 22 -14.42 1.50 24.24
N PHE A 23 -13.73 1.94 23.18
CA PHE A 23 -13.35 1.06 22.09
C PHE A 23 -12.11 0.27 22.51
N ARG A 24 -12.13 -1.02 22.32
CA ARG A 24 -11.01 -1.91 22.63
C ARG A 24 -10.61 -2.66 21.39
N GLU A 25 -9.34 -2.63 21.13
CA GLU A 25 -8.70 -3.37 20.05
C GLU A 25 -7.70 -4.35 20.63
N LEU A 26 -7.74 -5.58 20.17
CA LEU A 26 -6.83 -6.64 20.54
C LEU A 26 -6.07 -7.03 19.26
N LYS A 27 -4.78 -6.76 19.22
CA LYS A 27 -3.89 -7.21 18.16
C LYS A 27 -2.93 -8.24 18.72
N GLY A 28 -2.67 -9.30 17.97
CA GLY A 28 -1.71 -10.29 18.40
C GLY A 28 -1.38 -11.31 17.33
N LYS A 29 -0.32 -12.04 17.60
CA LYS A 29 0.10 -13.18 16.80
C LYS A 29 -0.35 -14.46 17.51
N LEU A 30 -0.96 -15.35 16.76
CA LEU A 30 -1.33 -16.70 17.19
C LEU A 30 -0.47 -17.70 16.43
N ASN A 31 0.22 -18.56 17.16
CA ASN A 31 0.82 -19.76 16.60
C ASN A 31 -0.20 -20.90 16.73
N LEU A 32 -0.63 -21.42 15.61
CA LEU A 32 -1.65 -22.46 15.50
C LEU A 32 -1.00 -23.74 15.04
N LYS A 33 -1.31 -24.84 15.72
CA LYS A 33 -0.88 -26.17 15.30
C LYS A 33 -2.09 -26.99 14.92
N TRP A 34 -2.09 -27.53 13.72
CA TRP A 34 -3.18 -28.29 13.16
C TRP A 34 -2.79 -29.75 12.90
N ASP A 35 -3.75 -30.66 13.08
CA ASP A 35 -3.67 -32.04 12.63
C ASP A 35 -4.49 -32.20 11.34
N LEU A 36 -3.84 -32.66 10.28
CA LEU A 36 -4.44 -32.89 8.97
C LEU A 36 -4.61 -34.39 8.66
N GLU A 37 -4.51 -35.29 9.64
CA GLU A 37 -4.64 -36.72 9.39
C GLU A 37 -6.08 -37.22 9.23
N SER A 38 -7.05 -36.45 9.63
CA SER A 38 -8.49 -36.81 9.55
C SER A 38 -9.17 -35.99 8.44
N ASP A 39 -10.30 -36.49 7.93
CA ASP A 39 -11.18 -35.74 7.03
C ASP A 39 -11.69 -34.41 7.65
N GLU A 40 -11.37 -34.18 8.90
CA GLU A 40 -11.63 -32.96 9.65
C GLU A 40 -10.32 -32.38 10.16
N MET A 41 -10.02 -31.12 9.79
CA MET A 41 -8.90 -30.37 10.39
C MET A 41 -9.14 -30.16 11.88
N LYS A 42 -8.17 -30.56 12.72
CA LYS A 42 -8.24 -30.34 14.16
C LYS A 42 -7.17 -29.38 14.63
N LEU A 43 -7.61 -28.32 15.30
CA LEU A 43 -6.71 -27.40 15.98
C LEU A 43 -6.15 -28.08 17.24
N LEU A 44 -4.85 -28.34 17.26
CA LEU A 44 -4.18 -29.02 18.36
C LEU A 44 -3.66 -28.06 19.42
N ARG A 45 -3.17 -26.90 19.01
CA ARG A 45 -2.55 -25.93 19.91
C ARG A 45 -2.77 -24.51 19.41
N VAL A 46 -2.97 -23.61 20.35
CA VAL A 46 -3.01 -22.16 20.13
C VAL A 46 -2.13 -21.52 21.19
N ASP A 47 -1.05 -20.91 20.78
CA ASP A 47 -0.24 -20.04 21.63
C ASP A 47 -0.24 -18.65 21.03
N GLY A 48 -0.25 -17.63 21.86
CA GLY A 48 -0.20 -16.27 21.32
C GLY A 48 0.05 -15.22 22.38
N SER A 49 0.53 -14.09 21.91
CA SER A 49 0.64 -12.87 22.71
C SER A 49 -0.29 -11.81 22.14
N PHE A 50 -1.01 -11.13 23.01
CA PHE A 50 -1.93 -10.08 22.61
C PHE A 50 -1.54 -8.75 23.21
N ARG A 51 -1.63 -7.71 22.39
CA ARG A 51 -1.56 -6.33 22.86
C ARG A 51 -2.97 -5.75 22.86
N VAL A 52 -3.42 -5.27 24.00
CA VAL A 52 -4.70 -4.57 24.12
C VAL A 52 -4.46 -3.08 23.92
N VAL A 53 -5.15 -2.50 22.96
CA VAL A 53 -5.16 -1.06 22.72
C VAL A 53 -6.51 -0.52 23.18
N TYR A 54 -6.50 0.46 24.06
CA TYR A 54 -7.69 1.17 24.49
C TYR A 54 -7.76 2.50 23.77
N SER A 55 -8.90 2.80 23.15
CA SER A 55 -9.19 4.15 22.70
C SER A 55 -10.46 4.64 23.39
N SER A 56 -10.40 5.84 23.94
CA SER A 56 -11.62 6.55 24.33
C SER A 56 -12.38 6.99 23.08
N ILE A 57 -13.71 6.94 23.14
CA ILE A 57 -14.54 7.33 22.00
C ILE A 57 -14.25 8.80 21.64
N GLY A 58 -13.88 9.00 20.40
CA GLY A 58 -14.44 10.10 19.65
C GLY A 58 -13.65 11.37 19.56
N GLN A 59 -12.34 11.40 19.77
CA GLN A 59 -11.58 12.56 19.32
C GLN A 59 -10.40 12.13 18.47
N PHE A 60 -10.54 12.33 17.16
CA PHE A 60 -9.38 12.41 16.29
C PHE A 60 -8.64 13.70 16.64
N VAL A 61 -7.35 13.57 16.88
CA VAL A 61 -6.46 14.71 17.12
C VAL A 61 -5.50 14.76 15.95
N ASP A 62 -5.32 15.94 15.37
CA ASP A 62 -4.28 16.15 14.37
C ASP A 62 -2.91 16.06 15.04
N VAL A 63 -2.18 15.00 14.71
CA VAL A 63 -0.82 14.74 15.21
C VAL A 63 0.24 14.97 14.13
N THR A 64 -0.12 15.51 12.98
CA THR A 64 0.77 15.68 11.84
C THR A 64 2.07 16.38 12.22
N HIS A 65 1.97 17.51 12.91
CA HIS A 65 3.15 18.25 13.30
C HIS A 65 4.00 17.55 14.38
N SER A 66 3.37 16.87 15.34
CA SER A 66 4.11 16.13 16.38
C SER A 66 4.78 14.87 15.87
N SER A 67 4.28 14.29 14.78
CA SER A 67 4.79 13.04 14.20
C SER A 67 5.75 13.26 13.02
N LEU A 68 5.52 14.28 12.21
CA LEU A 68 6.25 14.54 10.95
C LEU A 68 6.94 15.92 10.91
N GLY A 69 6.68 16.81 11.88
CA GLY A 69 7.16 18.18 11.85
C GLY A 69 8.68 18.33 11.88
N ASP A 70 9.38 17.37 12.46
CA ASP A 70 10.85 17.34 12.53
C ASP A 70 11.48 16.61 11.32
N VAL A 71 10.68 16.14 10.35
CA VAL A 71 11.15 15.53 9.11
C VAL A 71 11.32 16.61 8.05
N PRO A 72 12.56 16.98 7.64
CA PRO A 72 12.78 18.08 6.70
C PRO A 72 12.08 17.88 5.37
N GLU A 73 12.10 16.65 4.82
CA GLU A 73 11.48 16.30 3.55
C GLU A 73 9.97 16.47 3.59
N PHE A 74 9.35 16.22 4.75
CA PHE A 74 7.92 16.46 4.94
C PHE A 74 7.63 17.96 4.94
N THR A 75 8.35 18.74 5.70
CA THR A 75 8.13 20.19 5.83
C THR A 75 8.43 20.95 4.55
N GLU A 76 9.41 20.52 3.77
CA GLU A 76 9.79 21.13 2.51
C GLU A 76 8.88 20.74 1.34
N GLN A 77 8.36 19.50 1.34
CA GLN A 77 7.59 18.97 0.22
C GLN A 77 6.08 19.02 0.47
N PHE A 78 5.59 18.43 1.57
CA PHE A 78 4.14 18.27 1.81
C PHE A 78 3.46 19.48 2.44
N TYR A 79 4.18 20.20 3.29
CA TYR A 79 3.61 21.37 3.96
C TYR A 79 3.33 22.54 3.02
N ARG A 80 3.90 22.48 1.81
CA ARG A 80 3.80 23.55 0.81
C ARG A 80 2.47 23.59 0.06
N GLY A 81 1.74 22.48 0.03
CA GLY A 81 0.49 22.40 -0.69
C GLY A 81 0.61 22.52 -2.23
N GLN A 82 -0.51 22.28 -2.88
CA GLN A 82 -0.59 22.21 -4.35
C GLN A 82 -0.23 23.53 -5.04
N ASP A 83 -0.70 24.66 -4.53
CA ASP A 83 -0.47 25.98 -5.15
C ASP A 83 1.02 26.34 -5.23
N HIS A 84 1.79 25.95 -4.22
CA HIS A 84 3.22 26.15 -4.22
C HIS A 84 3.90 25.40 -5.37
N TRP A 85 3.51 24.16 -5.61
CA TRP A 85 4.11 23.30 -6.63
C TRP A 85 3.61 23.64 -8.03
N THR A 86 2.33 23.99 -8.20
CA THR A 86 1.77 24.44 -9.48
C THR A 86 2.52 25.62 -10.05
N GLY A 87 3.01 26.52 -9.20
CA GLY A 87 3.82 27.67 -9.65
C GLY A 87 5.29 27.36 -9.95
N ARG A 88 5.75 26.13 -9.69
CA ARG A 88 7.18 25.76 -9.79
C ARG A 88 7.46 24.57 -10.70
N LEU A 89 6.51 23.67 -10.83
CA LEU A 89 6.62 22.51 -11.73
C LEU A 89 5.96 22.86 -13.06
N GLU A 90 6.66 22.54 -14.15
CA GLU A 90 6.17 22.86 -15.48
C GLU A 90 5.13 21.84 -15.95
N MET A 91 3.87 22.25 -15.95
CA MET A 91 2.76 21.41 -16.44
C MET A 91 2.85 21.10 -17.94
N LEU A 92 3.54 21.92 -18.74
CA LEU A 92 3.71 21.69 -20.17
C LEU A 92 4.51 20.41 -20.47
N THR A 93 5.37 19.97 -19.56
CA THR A 93 6.13 18.73 -19.67
C THR A 93 5.33 17.49 -19.26
N GLY A 94 4.06 17.67 -18.85
CA GLY A 94 3.18 16.60 -18.40
C GLY A 94 3.31 16.26 -16.94
N ILE A 95 3.94 17.10 -16.16
CA ILE A 95 3.93 17.02 -14.70
C ILE A 95 2.56 17.50 -14.22
N ASP A 96 1.89 16.66 -13.48
CA ASP A 96 0.57 16.92 -12.93
C ASP A 96 0.62 16.92 -11.40
N VAL A 97 0.34 18.07 -10.82
CA VAL A 97 0.32 18.28 -9.36
C VAL A 97 -1.10 18.25 -8.79
N GLY A 98 -1.98 17.49 -9.41
CA GLY A 98 -3.43 17.50 -9.16
C GLY A 98 -3.91 17.03 -7.80
N GLY A 99 -3.08 16.49 -6.93
CA GLY A 99 -3.45 16.14 -5.54
C GLY A 99 -4.29 14.87 -5.36
N TRP A 100 -4.25 13.94 -6.30
CA TRP A 100 -4.93 12.64 -6.23
C TRP A 100 -3.98 11.45 -6.00
N GLN A 101 -2.88 11.71 -5.35
CA GLN A 101 -1.88 10.71 -5.01
C GLN A 101 -2.35 9.88 -3.82
N GLY A 102 -2.02 8.58 -3.86
CA GLY A 102 -2.41 7.62 -2.83
C GLY A 102 -1.41 7.51 -1.68
N VAL A 103 -1.86 6.88 -0.63
CA VAL A 103 -1.05 6.49 0.54
C VAL A 103 -1.23 4.98 0.74
N ALA A 104 -0.13 4.28 1.00
CA ALA A 104 -0.15 2.90 1.48
C ALA A 104 0.45 2.85 2.90
N VAL A 105 -0.10 1.97 3.73
CA VAL A 105 0.30 1.82 5.13
C VAL A 105 0.47 0.34 5.44
N ALA A 106 1.63 -0.05 5.96
CA ALA A 106 1.92 -1.38 6.46
C ALA A 106 3.15 -1.35 7.38
N ASP A 107 3.35 -2.41 8.14
CA ASP A 107 4.61 -2.68 8.85
C ASP A 107 5.58 -3.31 7.85
N ILE A 108 6.47 -2.51 7.27
CA ILE A 108 7.36 -2.97 6.19
C ILE A 108 8.73 -3.44 6.66
N ASN A 109 9.03 -3.25 7.95
CA ASN A 109 10.29 -3.65 8.56
C ASN A 109 10.09 -4.64 9.72
N ASN A 110 8.89 -5.18 9.86
CA ASN A 110 8.50 -6.18 10.86
C ASN A 110 8.75 -5.74 12.32
N ASP A 111 8.69 -4.43 12.59
CA ASP A 111 8.93 -3.88 13.94
C ASP A 111 7.64 -3.74 14.78
N GLY A 112 6.49 -4.11 14.22
CA GLY A 112 5.16 -4.08 14.85
C GLY A 112 4.49 -2.72 14.79
N LYS A 113 4.97 -1.79 13.94
CA LYS A 113 4.39 -0.46 13.74
C LYS A 113 4.14 -0.22 12.26
N ASP A 114 3.00 0.35 11.98
CA ASP A 114 2.66 0.69 10.59
C ASP A 114 3.51 1.88 10.12
N ASP A 115 4.14 1.71 8.96
CA ASP A 115 4.89 2.70 8.19
C ASP A 115 4.01 3.28 7.08
N MET A 116 4.47 4.33 6.42
CA MET A 116 3.64 5.04 5.45
C MET A 116 4.42 5.35 4.16
N TYR A 117 3.88 4.91 3.03
CA TYR A 117 4.35 5.30 1.71
C TYR A 117 3.40 6.31 1.09
N VAL A 118 3.91 7.46 0.69
CA VAL A 118 3.13 8.57 0.14
C VAL A 118 3.54 8.83 -1.30
N ALA A 119 2.61 8.55 -2.21
CA ALA A 119 2.80 8.84 -3.62
C ALA A 119 2.87 10.35 -3.89
N GLN A 120 3.59 10.71 -4.94
CA GLN A 120 3.76 12.09 -5.37
C GLN A 120 3.44 12.29 -6.84
N PRO A 121 3.10 13.54 -7.24
CA PRO A 121 3.04 13.90 -8.65
C PRO A 121 4.39 13.73 -9.32
N GLY A 122 4.37 13.51 -10.62
CA GLY A 122 5.61 13.37 -11.40
C GLY A 122 6.55 14.56 -11.22
N GLY A 123 7.83 14.28 -11.03
CA GLY A 123 8.87 15.26 -10.77
C GLY A 123 9.11 15.56 -9.28
N LEU A 124 8.25 15.10 -8.38
CA LEU A 124 8.51 15.08 -6.95
C LEU A 124 8.81 13.65 -6.51
N PRO A 125 9.79 13.43 -5.60
CA PRO A 125 10.09 12.08 -5.12
C PRO A 125 8.97 11.54 -4.24
N ASN A 126 8.60 10.30 -4.47
CA ASN A 126 7.75 9.55 -3.56
C ASN A 126 8.43 9.40 -2.21
N ARG A 127 7.66 9.27 -1.13
CA ARG A 127 8.18 9.27 0.23
C ARG A 127 7.79 8.02 1.00
N LEU A 128 8.79 7.42 1.63
CA LEU A 128 8.64 6.33 2.58
C LEU A 128 9.01 6.83 3.97
N TYR A 129 8.06 6.80 4.88
CA TYR A 129 8.21 7.22 6.26
C TYR A 129 8.13 6.01 7.18
N ILE A 130 9.21 5.76 7.91
CA ILE A 130 9.30 4.70 8.91
C ILE A 130 8.92 5.24 10.27
N ARG A 131 8.00 4.55 10.95
CA ARG A 131 7.51 4.94 12.26
C ARG A 131 8.46 4.49 13.38
N LYS A 132 8.92 5.46 14.17
CA LYS A 132 9.78 5.19 15.33
C LYS A 132 8.98 4.82 16.58
N GLY A 133 9.69 4.29 17.59
CA GLY A 133 9.09 3.87 18.86
C GLY A 133 8.47 5.00 19.68
N ASP A 134 8.87 6.25 19.46
CA ASP A 134 8.32 7.45 20.10
C ASP A 134 7.07 8.02 19.39
N GLY A 135 6.67 7.40 18.26
CA GLY A 135 5.51 7.82 17.47
C GLY A 135 5.83 8.87 16.40
N THR A 136 7.09 9.31 16.30
CA THR A 136 7.57 10.15 15.19
C THR A 136 7.95 9.29 13.99
N PHE A 137 8.20 9.93 12.85
CA PHE A 137 8.63 9.26 11.62
C PHE A 137 10.04 9.71 11.21
N GLU A 138 10.69 8.89 10.39
CA GLU A 138 11.89 9.27 9.64
C GLU A 138 11.70 8.98 8.16
N ASP A 139 12.27 9.82 7.29
CA ASP A 139 12.28 9.60 5.85
C ASP A 139 13.36 8.58 5.48
N ARG A 140 12.94 7.46 4.92
CA ARG A 140 13.82 6.39 4.42
C ARG A 140 13.79 6.26 2.90
N SER A 141 13.10 7.16 2.19
CA SER A 141 12.80 7.08 0.75
C SER A 141 14.04 6.83 -0.11
N VAL A 142 15.12 7.55 0.15
CA VAL A 142 16.38 7.40 -0.60
C VAL A 142 17.09 6.10 -0.24
N ALA A 143 17.18 5.81 1.05
CA ALA A 143 17.88 4.62 1.53
C ALA A 143 17.16 3.33 1.11
N SER A 144 15.84 3.35 1.08
CA SER A 144 15.02 2.21 0.67
C SER A 144 14.90 2.02 -0.85
N GLY A 145 15.33 2.98 -1.67
CA GLY A 145 15.18 2.91 -3.13
C GLY A 145 13.79 3.24 -3.67
N THR A 146 12.89 3.79 -2.83
CA THR A 146 11.48 4.05 -3.20
C THR A 146 11.21 5.48 -3.65
N ASN A 147 12.22 6.34 -3.74
CA ASN A 147 12.10 7.77 -4.04
C ASN A 147 12.03 8.12 -5.54
N PHE A 148 11.51 7.22 -6.37
CA PHE A 148 11.39 7.49 -7.80
C PHE A 148 10.45 8.66 -8.09
N LEU A 149 10.65 9.29 -9.27
CA LEU A 149 10.00 10.56 -9.66
C LEU A 149 8.79 10.37 -10.57
N ASP A 150 8.35 9.14 -10.77
CA ASP A 150 7.17 8.85 -11.56
C ASP A 150 5.92 9.43 -10.88
N SER A 151 4.95 9.88 -11.68
CA SER A 151 3.64 10.26 -11.16
C SER A 151 2.92 9.02 -10.65
N CYS A 152 2.83 8.87 -9.34
CA CYS A 152 2.20 7.75 -8.70
C CYS A 152 0.81 8.11 -8.19
N HIS A 153 -0.11 7.13 -8.28
CA HIS A 153 -1.50 7.28 -7.85
C HIS A 153 -1.86 6.23 -6.80
N GLY A 154 -2.30 5.04 -7.20
CA GLY A 154 -2.59 3.95 -6.29
C GLY A 154 -1.33 3.23 -5.86
N ASN A 155 -1.23 2.93 -4.57
CA ASN A 155 -0.15 2.13 -4.01
C ASN A 155 -0.74 1.07 -3.09
N LEU A 156 -0.08 -0.07 -3.00
CA LEU A 156 -0.46 -1.18 -2.15
C LEU A 156 0.79 -1.85 -1.61
N PHE A 157 0.81 -2.11 -0.31
CA PHE A 157 1.73 -3.05 0.30
C PHE A 157 1.06 -4.41 0.40
N VAL A 158 1.74 -5.45 -0.05
CA VAL A 158 1.22 -6.81 -0.11
C VAL A 158 2.37 -7.80 -0.26
N ASP A 159 2.31 -8.92 0.42
CA ASP A 159 3.26 -10.03 0.28
C ASP A 159 2.95 -10.78 -1.04
N LEU A 160 3.79 -10.56 -2.07
CA LEU A 160 3.56 -11.11 -3.42
C LEU A 160 4.29 -12.43 -3.68
N ASP A 161 5.28 -12.78 -2.88
CA ASP A 161 6.08 -13.99 -3.07
C ASP A 161 6.02 -14.94 -1.87
N ASN A 162 5.12 -14.65 -0.93
CA ASN A 162 4.85 -15.48 0.24
C ASN A 162 6.08 -15.65 1.15
N ASP A 163 6.97 -14.65 1.18
CA ASP A 163 8.14 -14.64 2.08
C ASP A 163 7.84 -14.02 3.46
N GLY A 164 6.66 -13.43 3.61
CA GLY A 164 6.17 -12.82 4.84
C GLY A 164 6.41 -11.32 4.94
N ASP A 165 7.06 -10.73 3.96
CA ASP A 165 7.39 -9.31 3.92
C ASP A 165 6.39 -8.56 3.02
N GLN A 166 6.23 -7.26 3.25
CA GLN A 166 5.26 -6.48 2.49
C GLN A 166 5.95 -5.79 1.30
N ASP A 167 5.71 -6.30 0.10
CA ASP A 167 6.17 -5.72 -1.17
C ASP A 167 5.37 -4.48 -1.54
N LEU A 168 5.90 -3.65 -2.43
CA LEU A 168 5.24 -2.44 -2.89
C LEU A 168 4.79 -2.57 -4.35
N ILE A 169 3.49 -2.41 -4.59
CA ILE A 169 2.93 -2.17 -5.92
C ILE A 169 2.58 -0.69 -6.05
N SER A 170 3.16 -0.01 -7.05
CA SER A 170 2.86 1.38 -7.34
C SER A 170 2.26 1.54 -8.75
N GLY A 171 1.08 2.12 -8.83
CA GLY A 171 0.48 2.56 -10.08
C GLY A 171 1.09 3.87 -10.54
N VAL A 172 1.79 3.83 -11.67
CA VAL A 172 2.42 4.98 -12.29
C VAL A 172 1.67 5.41 -13.54
N LEU A 173 1.99 6.58 -14.09
CA LEU A 173 1.24 7.18 -15.18
C LEU A 173 1.00 6.25 -16.39
N ASP A 174 1.90 5.34 -16.69
CA ASP A 174 1.89 4.46 -17.85
C ASP A 174 1.84 2.98 -17.51
N GLY A 175 1.66 2.63 -16.23
CA GLY A 175 1.71 1.22 -15.83
C GLY A 175 1.87 1.01 -14.34
N ILE A 176 2.62 -0.01 -14.00
CA ILE A 176 2.82 -0.47 -12.63
C ILE A 176 4.31 -0.74 -12.41
N ILE A 177 4.77 -0.40 -11.24
CA ILE A 177 6.08 -0.78 -10.71
C ILE A 177 5.85 -1.73 -9.54
N ILE A 178 6.55 -2.85 -9.52
CA ILE A 178 6.62 -3.80 -8.40
C ILE A 178 8.01 -3.76 -7.82
N MET A 179 8.07 -3.63 -6.49
CA MET A 179 9.31 -3.57 -5.71
C MET A 179 9.24 -4.63 -4.62
N ASP A 180 10.22 -5.53 -4.58
CA ASP A 180 10.38 -6.52 -3.52
C ASP A 180 11.00 -5.88 -2.30
N ASN A 181 10.50 -6.22 -1.14
CA ASN A 181 11.02 -5.85 0.16
C ASN A 181 11.98 -6.95 0.66
N ASP A 182 12.96 -6.59 1.47
CA ASP A 182 13.87 -7.54 2.13
C ASP A 182 13.50 -7.79 3.61
N GLY A 183 12.32 -7.36 4.04
CA GLY A 183 11.85 -7.43 5.41
C GLY A 183 12.46 -6.40 6.37
N GLU A 184 13.39 -5.59 5.89
CA GLU A 184 13.99 -4.49 6.64
C GLU A 184 13.60 -3.10 6.08
N GLY A 185 12.66 -3.09 5.10
CA GLY A 185 12.18 -1.88 4.44
C GLY A 185 13.12 -1.36 3.36
N ASN A 186 13.99 -2.21 2.78
CA ASN A 186 14.75 -1.88 1.60
C ASN A 186 14.12 -2.56 0.39
N PHE A 187 13.90 -1.80 -0.67
CA PHE A 187 13.14 -2.25 -1.82
C PHE A 187 14.02 -2.39 -3.06
N THR A 188 13.84 -3.49 -3.76
CA THR A 188 14.48 -3.76 -5.04
C THR A 188 13.42 -3.91 -6.12
N LYS A 189 13.62 -3.26 -7.26
CA LYS A 189 12.64 -3.32 -8.36
C LYS A 189 12.60 -4.72 -8.96
N ARG A 190 11.47 -5.42 -8.80
CA ARG A 190 11.19 -6.72 -9.43
C ARG A 190 10.74 -6.55 -10.88
N ALA A 191 9.76 -5.70 -11.13
CA ALA A 191 9.15 -5.58 -12.45
C ALA A 191 8.60 -4.18 -12.74
N SER A 192 8.42 -3.91 -14.02
CA SER A 192 7.58 -2.82 -14.52
C SER A 192 6.70 -3.34 -15.62
N MET A 193 5.41 -3.03 -15.56
CA MET A 193 4.42 -3.43 -16.54
C MET A 193 3.76 -2.20 -17.16
N ILE A 194 3.72 -2.16 -18.49
CA ILE A 194 3.05 -1.07 -19.21
C ILE A 194 1.57 -1.39 -19.35
N LEU A 195 0.72 -0.46 -18.96
CA LEU A 195 -0.72 -0.50 -19.20
C LEU A 195 -1.07 0.46 -20.35
N PRO A 196 -1.21 -0.04 -21.59
CA PRO A 196 -1.42 0.82 -22.74
C PRO A 196 -2.69 1.66 -22.60
N ALA A 197 -2.56 2.97 -22.72
CA ALA A 197 -3.67 3.93 -22.69
C ALA A 197 -4.52 3.87 -21.41
N ALA A 198 -3.93 3.53 -20.28
CA ALA A 198 -4.60 3.47 -18.99
C ALA A 198 -3.76 4.15 -17.90
N VAL A 199 -4.42 4.79 -16.97
CA VAL A 199 -3.78 5.42 -15.79
C VAL A 199 -4.31 4.72 -14.55
N PRO A 200 -3.47 3.94 -13.84
CA PRO A 200 -3.82 3.28 -12.60
C PRO A 200 -4.17 4.29 -11.49
N TYR A 201 -5.26 4.04 -10.75
CA TYR A 201 -5.65 4.89 -9.63
C TYR A 201 -5.87 4.12 -8.33
N SER A 202 -6.21 2.86 -8.43
CA SER A 202 -6.42 2.00 -7.27
C SER A 202 -5.98 0.58 -7.58
N ILE A 203 -5.41 -0.06 -6.57
CA ILE A 203 -4.91 -1.43 -6.63
C ILE A 203 -5.48 -2.20 -5.45
N SER A 204 -5.90 -3.43 -5.70
CA SER A 204 -6.35 -4.36 -4.66
C SER A 204 -5.76 -5.73 -4.95
N ALA A 205 -5.45 -6.49 -3.90
CA ALA A 205 -4.93 -7.85 -4.02
C ALA A 205 -5.87 -8.86 -3.36
N ALA A 206 -5.94 -10.03 -3.94
CA ALA A 206 -6.61 -11.22 -3.39
C ALA A 206 -6.14 -12.44 -4.16
N ASP A 207 -6.11 -13.59 -3.51
CA ASP A 207 -5.98 -14.90 -4.16
C ASP A 207 -7.31 -15.23 -4.82
N TYR A 208 -7.47 -14.89 -6.13
CA TYR A 208 -8.76 -15.00 -6.81
C TYR A 208 -9.00 -16.40 -7.39
N ASP A 209 -7.95 -17.14 -7.70
CA ASP A 209 -8.04 -18.50 -8.25
C ASP A 209 -7.72 -19.61 -7.26
N VAL A 210 -7.44 -19.22 -6.01
CA VAL A 210 -7.27 -20.12 -4.85
C VAL A 210 -6.05 -21.05 -5.02
N ASP A 211 -4.97 -20.52 -5.57
CA ASP A 211 -3.70 -21.24 -5.73
C ASP A 211 -2.69 -20.98 -4.60
N GLY A 212 -2.99 -20.02 -3.72
CA GLY A 212 -2.20 -19.65 -2.55
C GLY A 212 -1.31 -18.43 -2.75
N ASP A 213 -1.27 -17.88 -3.98
CA ASP A 213 -0.51 -16.68 -4.31
C ASP A 213 -1.45 -15.47 -4.41
N LEU A 214 -0.98 -14.29 -4.00
CA LEU A 214 -1.81 -13.09 -4.10
C LEU A 214 -1.72 -12.48 -5.49
N ASP A 215 -2.88 -12.37 -6.13
CA ASP A 215 -3.10 -11.67 -7.38
C ASP A 215 -3.45 -10.21 -7.14
N PHE A 216 -3.37 -9.37 -8.17
CA PHE A 216 -3.80 -7.99 -8.00
C PHE A 216 -4.63 -7.45 -9.16
N TYR A 217 -5.61 -6.63 -8.81
CA TYR A 217 -6.50 -5.95 -9.73
C TYR A 217 -6.22 -4.46 -9.73
N VAL A 218 -6.12 -3.89 -10.92
CA VAL A 218 -5.82 -2.48 -11.14
C VAL A 218 -7.02 -1.78 -11.74
N CYS A 219 -7.53 -0.80 -11.02
CA CYS A 219 -8.56 0.11 -11.52
C CYS A 219 -7.93 1.31 -12.21
N CYS A 220 -8.29 1.54 -13.46
CA CYS A 220 -7.79 2.64 -14.26
C CYS A 220 -8.89 3.68 -14.53
N TYR A 221 -8.58 4.95 -14.25
CA TYR A 221 -9.56 6.03 -14.34
C TYR A 221 -9.74 6.52 -15.77
N ASN A 222 -8.66 6.87 -16.45
CA ASN A 222 -8.69 7.48 -17.77
C ASN A 222 -8.04 6.59 -18.84
N LYS A 223 -8.56 6.67 -20.07
CA LYS A 223 -7.77 6.37 -21.26
C LYS A 223 -6.77 7.51 -21.40
N ARG A 224 -5.49 7.18 -21.45
CA ARG A 224 -4.48 8.17 -21.81
C ARG A 224 -4.75 8.62 -23.24
N PRO A 225 -5.14 9.88 -23.49
CA PRO A 225 -5.17 10.41 -24.84
C PRO A 225 -3.72 10.41 -25.34
N GLY A 226 -3.48 9.98 -26.57
CA GLY A 226 -2.16 10.05 -27.17
C GLY A 226 -1.49 11.41 -26.94
N VAL A 227 -0.25 11.58 -27.29
CA VAL A 227 0.76 12.64 -26.98
C VAL A 227 0.29 14.08 -26.59
N ASN A 228 -0.98 14.41 -26.74
CA ASN A 228 -1.55 15.69 -26.29
C ASN A 228 -2.03 15.61 -24.85
N ARG A 229 -1.10 15.79 -23.94
CA ARG A 229 -1.21 15.69 -22.47
C ARG A 229 -2.07 16.77 -21.79
N HIS A 230 -2.70 17.67 -22.53
CA HIS A 230 -3.38 18.84 -21.98
C HIS A 230 -4.84 18.64 -21.59
N HIS A 231 -5.34 17.40 -21.61
CA HIS A 231 -6.72 17.14 -21.21
C HIS A 231 -6.75 16.24 -19.99
N LEU A 232 -6.70 16.86 -18.82
CA LEU A 232 -7.01 16.27 -17.51
C LEU A 232 -8.38 15.56 -17.48
N PHE A 233 -9.25 15.87 -18.45
CA PHE A 233 -10.57 15.28 -18.55
C PHE A 233 -10.78 14.75 -19.96
N ALA A 234 -11.04 13.44 -20.06
CA ALA A 234 -11.58 12.87 -21.29
C ALA A 234 -12.91 13.57 -21.62
N ARG A 235 -13.03 14.17 -22.78
CA ARG A 235 -14.23 14.87 -23.23
C ARG A 235 -14.99 14.05 -24.25
N PRO A 236 -16.32 14.09 -24.23
CA PRO A 236 -17.20 14.53 -23.16
C PRO A 236 -17.24 13.52 -22.01
N VAL A 237 -17.60 13.94 -20.81
CA VAL A 237 -17.88 13.06 -19.66
C VAL A 237 -19.40 12.84 -19.60
N PRO A 238 -19.96 11.81 -20.25
CA PRO A 238 -21.37 11.50 -20.10
C PRO A 238 -21.58 10.85 -18.73
N TYR A 239 -22.44 11.42 -17.93
CA TYR A 239 -22.77 10.93 -16.59
C TYR A 239 -23.41 9.54 -16.58
N HIS A 240 -23.99 9.09 -17.70
CA HIS A 240 -24.78 7.87 -17.76
C HIS A 240 -24.18 6.75 -18.62
N ASP A 241 -23.24 7.07 -19.50
CA ASP A 241 -22.62 6.13 -20.45
C ASP A 241 -21.14 6.42 -20.61
N ALA A 242 -20.43 6.58 -19.49
CA ALA A 242 -19.00 6.86 -19.51
C ALA A 242 -18.24 5.64 -20.04
N ASN A 243 -17.89 5.66 -21.33
CA ASN A 243 -17.07 4.65 -21.99
C ASN A 243 -15.62 5.12 -22.23
N ASN A 244 -15.24 6.19 -21.56
CA ASN A 244 -13.94 6.86 -21.66
C ASN A 244 -12.95 6.45 -20.57
N GLY A 245 -13.32 5.53 -19.69
CA GLY A 245 -12.44 4.96 -18.67
C GLY A 245 -11.25 4.22 -19.27
N GLY A 246 -10.15 4.15 -18.55
CA GLY A 246 -9.03 3.26 -18.83
C GLY A 246 -9.46 1.80 -18.68
N ARG A 247 -8.82 0.91 -19.40
CA ARG A 247 -9.07 -0.53 -19.24
C ARG A 247 -8.45 -0.99 -17.92
N ASN A 248 -9.27 -1.53 -17.04
CA ASN A 248 -8.80 -2.23 -15.85
C ASN A 248 -8.03 -3.50 -16.23
N ALA A 249 -7.17 -3.96 -15.36
CA ALA A 249 -6.39 -5.17 -15.54
C ALA A 249 -6.37 -6.03 -14.28
N LEU A 250 -6.51 -7.34 -14.48
CA LEU A 250 -6.24 -8.35 -13.46
C LEU A 250 -4.91 -9.01 -13.81
N PHE A 251 -4.01 -9.07 -12.88
CA PHE A 251 -2.73 -9.74 -13.00
C PHE A 251 -2.74 -10.96 -12.09
N ARG A 252 -2.55 -12.12 -12.69
CA ARG A 252 -2.40 -13.37 -11.97
C ARG A 252 -0.92 -13.55 -11.60
N ASN A 253 -0.70 -13.90 -10.36
CA ASN A 253 0.56 -14.36 -9.85
C ASN A 253 0.59 -15.89 -9.96
N ASP A 254 1.63 -16.45 -10.50
CA ASP A 254 1.80 -17.91 -10.64
C ASP A 254 2.95 -18.42 -9.72
N GLY A 255 3.33 -17.65 -8.69
CA GLY A 255 4.27 -18.07 -7.65
C GLY A 255 5.71 -18.26 -8.14
N ASN A 256 6.25 -17.42 -9.03
CA ASN A 256 7.62 -17.51 -9.56
C ASN A 256 8.48 -16.31 -9.18
#